data_c3de6e54900d8cdf42572fdbf8a199ab
#
_entry.id   c3de6e54900d8cdf42572fdbf8a199ab
#
_cell.length_a   1.000
_cell.length_b   1.000
_cell.length_c   1.000
_cell.angle_alpha   90.00
_cell.angle_beta   90.00
_cell.angle_gamma   90.00
#
_symmetry.space_group_name_H-M   'P 1'
#
loop_
_entity.id
_entity.type
_entity.pdbx_description
1 polymer ?
#
loop_
_entity_poly.entity_id
_entity_poly.type
_entity_poly.pdbx_seq_one_letter_code
_entity_poly.pdbx_strand_id
1 'polypeptide(L)'
;MESRPVTICVLTYGNYPDLVKRTIESIRFHCARSLYRLVVGANAAGAVTREYLERLRGEGAIDRLILSGENLNKCPMMRRMFEGIDGEFVWWFDDDSYLTGAEALAERLRIARSSPPPHVMWGHVFYFGSENDFNYGTDVAGYVRRAPWFRGKEPPSWTPGGKGEFNFEGKGTGDGRWFFVTGGCWFIRSEAIRALDWPDPGLIKRNDDVFLCEALRQQGWEFHDIGLCGAAINTEPRRGEGEDKATMERQMSVR
;
A
#
# COMPACT_ATOMS: atom_id res chain seq x y z
N MET A 1 15.86 6.55 -23.10
CA MET A 1 14.44 6.65 -22.67
C MET A 1 14.42 7.58 -21.46
N GLU A 2 13.62 8.64 -21.51
CA GLU A 2 13.44 9.49 -20.35
C GLU A 2 12.87 8.66 -19.20
N SER A 3 13.46 8.79 -18.02
CA SER A 3 13.01 8.11 -16.80
C SER A 3 11.66 8.70 -16.39
N ARG A 4 10.60 7.87 -16.37
CA ARG A 4 9.31 8.29 -15.84
C ARG A 4 9.41 8.41 -14.32
N PRO A 5 8.96 9.55 -13.74
CA PRO A 5 9.25 9.83 -12.33
C PRO A 5 8.52 8.90 -11.35
N VAL A 6 7.44 8.27 -11.75
CA VAL A 6 6.61 7.45 -10.84
C VAL A 6 6.46 6.02 -11.33
N THR A 7 6.63 5.06 -10.43
CA THR A 7 6.15 3.69 -10.62
C THR A 7 4.80 3.55 -9.91
N ILE A 8 3.72 3.39 -10.68
CA ILE A 8 2.41 3.06 -10.13
C ILE A 8 2.32 1.53 -10.01
N CYS A 9 2.01 1.07 -8.81
CA CYS A 9 1.84 -0.35 -8.48
C CYS A 9 0.37 -0.63 -8.15
N VAL A 10 -0.25 -1.57 -8.86
CA VAL A 10 -1.62 -2.05 -8.59
C VAL A 10 -1.55 -3.53 -8.22
N LEU A 11 -2.05 -3.87 -7.04
CA LEU A 11 -2.16 -5.26 -6.60
C LEU A 11 -3.60 -5.72 -6.65
N THR A 12 -3.85 -6.83 -7.34
CA THR A 12 -5.14 -7.52 -7.34
C THR A 12 -5.00 -8.98 -6.92
N TYR A 13 -6.09 -9.57 -6.44
CA TYR A 13 -6.14 -10.99 -6.14
C TYR A 13 -7.54 -11.56 -6.40
N GLY A 14 -7.61 -12.89 -6.60
CA GLY A 14 -8.87 -13.59 -6.76
C GLY A 14 -9.64 -13.19 -8.02
N ASN A 15 -10.96 -13.19 -7.95
CA ASN A 15 -11.82 -13.00 -9.12
C ASN A 15 -12.66 -11.70 -8.99
N TYR A 16 -11.98 -10.56 -9.04
CA TYR A 16 -12.61 -9.24 -8.96
C TYR A 16 -12.26 -8.37 -10.19
N PRO A 17 -12.70 -8.78 -11.41
CA PRO A 17 -12.31 -8.09 -12.65
C PRO A 17 -12.78 -6.62 -12.68
N ASP A 18 -13.93 -6.30 -12.11
CA ASP A 18 -14.48 -4.94 -12.14
C ASP A 18 -13.69 -3.98 -11.23
N LEU A 19 -13.16 -4.48 -10.11
CA LEU A 19 -12.33 -3.66 -9.22
C LEU A 19 -11.03 -3.28 -9.92
N VAL A 20 -10.25 -4.26 -10.37
CA VAL A 20 -8.98 -3.99 -11.04
C VAL A 20 -9.15 -3.18 -12.31
N LYS A 21 -10.24 -3.42 -13.06
CA LYS A 21 -10.58 -2.63 -14.25
C LYS A 21 -10.81 -1.18 -13.86
N ARG A 22 -11.67 -0.90 -12.88
CA ARG A 22 -11.94 0.47 -12.39
C ARG A 22 -10.66 1.17 -11.95
N THR A 23 -9.81 0.50 -11.19
CA THR A 23 -8.54 1.04 -10.71
C THR A 23 -7.63 1.42 -11.88
N ILE A 24 -7.36 0.49 -12.80
CA ILE A 24 -6.47 0.74 -13.94
C ILE A 24 -7.03 1.79 -14.89
N GLU A 25 -8.32 1.73 -15.22
CA GLU A 25 -8.95 2.71 -16.11
C GLU A 25 -8.93 4.12 -15.50
N SER A 26 -9.15 4.25 -14.18
CA SER A 26 -9.05 5.54 -13.51
C SER A 26 -7.64 6.12 -13.55
N ILE A 27 -6.61 5.29 -13.37
CA ILE A 27 -5.21 5.70 -13.52
C ILE A 27 -4.93 6.18 -14.95
N ARG A 28 -5.35 5.41 -15.95
CA ARG A 28 -5.17 5.76 -17.37
C ARG A 28 -5.88 7.06 -17.74
N PHE A 29 -7.06 7.31 -17.17
CA PHE A 29 -7.85 8.49 -17.44
C PHE A 29 -7.31 9.76 -16.77
N HIS A 30 -6.86 9.63 -15.50
CA HIS A 30 -6.49 10.78 -14.68
C HIS A 30 -4.98 11.09 -14.64
N CYS A 31 -4.14 10.21 -15.19
CA CYS A 31 -2.70 10.39 -15.14
C CYS A 31 -2.09 10.45 -16.53
N ALA A 32 -1.26 11.46 -16.79
CA ALA A 32 -0.50 11.54 -18.04
C ALA A 32 0.48 10.36 -18.14
N ARG A 33 0.38 9.58 -19.21
CA ARG A 33 1.16 8.34 -19.42
C ARG A 33 2.68 8.56 -19.40
N SER A 34 3.14 9.74 -19.76
CA SER A 34 4.55 10.15 -19.72
C SER A 34 5.12 10.23 -18.30
N LEU A 35 4.28 10.35 -17.27
CA LEU A 35 4.72 10.55 -15.89
C LEU A 35 4.88 9.24 -15.10
N TYR A 36 4.37 8.10 -15.60
CA TYR A 36 4.41 6.88 -14.81
C TYR A 36 4.71 5.62 -15.62
N ARG A 37 5.26 4.62 -14.94
CA ARG A 37 5.26 3.21 -15.32
C ARG A 37 4.19 2.49 -14.52
N LEU A 38 3.45 1.58 -15.17
CA LEU A 38 2.43 0.77 -14.51
C LEU A 38 2.94 -0.65 -14.30
N VAL A 39 3.04 -1.03 -13.04
CA VAL A 39 3.34 -2.40 -12.59
C VAL A 39 2.10 -3.00 -11.97
N VAL A 40 1.68 -4.16 -12.45
CA VAL A 40 0.50 -4.86 -11.91
C VAL A 40 0.92 -6.22 -11.39
N GLY A 41 0.60 -6.48 -10.12
CA GLY A 41 0.72 -7.78 -9.47
C GLY A 41 -0.64 -8.44 -9.34
N ALA A 42 -0.78 -9.69 -9.77
CA ALA A 42 -2.04 -10.42 -9.70
C ALA A 42 -1.85 -11.79 -9.03
N ASN A 43 -2.39 -11.91 -7.83
CA ASN A 43 -2.37 -13.12 -7.01
C ASN A 43 -3.60 -13.99 -7.31
N ALA A 44 -3.41 -15.22 -7.80
CA ALA A 44 -4.48 -16.18 -8.06
C ALA A 44 -5.67 -15.56 -8.83
N ALA A 45 -5.38 -14.66 -9.78
CA ALA A 45 -6.41 -13.97 -10.55
C ALA A 45 -7.22 -14.96 -11.41
N GLY A 46 -8.54 -14.78 -11.42
CA GLY A 46 -9.44 -15.53 -12.26
C GLY A 46 -9.17 -15.31 -13.76
N ALA A 47 -9.70 -16.19 -14.59
CA ALA A 47 -9.42 -16.17 -16.04
C ALA A 47 -9.77 -14.82 -16.70
N VAL A 48 -10.92 -14.23 -16.35
CA VAL A 48 -11.39 -12.95 -16.92
C VAL A 48 -10.43 -11.81 -16.55
N THR A 49 -10.01 -11.75 -15.28
CA THR A 49 -9.03 -10.76 -14.82
C THR A 49 -7.69 -10.92 -15.52
N ARG A 50 -7.22 -12.16 -15.65
CA ARG A 50 -5.94 -12.47 -16.31
C ARG A 50 -5.96 -12.05 -17.78
N GLU A 51 -6.98 -12.43 -18.53
CA GLU A 51 -7.16 -12.07 -19.94
C GLU A 51 -7.18 -10.55 -20.13
N TYR A 52 -7.89 -9.83 -19.28
CA TYR A 52 -7.92 -8.37 -19.28
C TYR A 52 -6.52 -7.77 -19.08
N LEU A 53 -5.77 -8.25 -18.09
CA LEU A 53 -4.43 -7.75 -17.78
C LEU A 53 -3.41 -8.08 -18.88
N GLU A 54 -3.46 -9.30 -19.44
CA GLU A 54 -2.59 -9.72 -20.54
C GLU A 54 -2.85 -8.89 -21.81
N ARG A 55 -4.11 -8.60 -22.11
CA ARG A 55 -4.49 -7.69 -23.21
C ARG A 55 -3.90 -6.30 -22.99
N LEU A 56 -4.08 -5.70 -21.82
CA LEU A 56 -3.51 -4.39 -21.50
C LEU A 56 -1.99 -4.35 -21.57
N ARG A 57 -1.32 -5.45 -21.19
CA ARG A 57 0.13 -5.59 -21.39
C ARG A 57 0.48 -5.64 -22.86
N GLY A 58 -0.26 -6.38 -23.66
CA GLY A 58 -0.06 -6.44 -25.12
C GLY A 58 -0.25 -5.08 -25.81
N GLU A 59 -1.16 -4.26 -25.31
CA GLU A 59 -1.41 -2.89 -25.77
C GLU A 59 -0.33 -1.87 -25.28
N GLY A 60 0.60 -2.29 -24.42
CA GLY A 60 1.60 -1.39 -23.82
C GLY A 60 1.05 -0.47 -22.71
N ALA A 61 -0.19 -0.72 -22.25
CA ALA A 61 -0.78 0.03 -21.14
C ALA A 61 -0.19 -0.37 -19.79
N ILE A 62 0.24 -1.62 -19.63
CA ILE A 62 0.96 -2.14 -18.48
C ILE A 62 2.43 -2.34 -18.88
N ASP A 63 3.37 -1.71 -18.16
CA ASP A 63 4.80 -1.86 -18.43
C ASP A 63 5.34 -3.22 -17.89
N ARG A 64 4.84 -3.65 -16.74
CA ARG A 64 5.22 -4.92 -16.13
C ARG A 64 4.01 -5.60 -15.50
N LEU A 65 3.75 -6.84 -15.90
CA LEU A 65 2.70 -7.69 -15.35
C LEU A 65 3.33 -8.91 -14.67
N ILE A 66 2.96 -9.12 -13.39
CA ILE A 66 3.42 -10.25 -12.58
C ILE A 66 2.19 -11.08 -12.22
N LEU A 67 2.09 -12.26 -12.82
CA LEU A 67 1.02 -13.21 -12.56
C LEU A 67 1.51 -14.32 -11.63
N SER A 68 0.74 -14.60 -10.58
CA SER A 68 0.91 -15.80 -9.75
C SER A 68 -0.30 -16.70 -9.88
N GLY A 69 -0.06 -18.00 -10.05
CA GLY A 69 -1.12 -19.01 -10.03
C GLY A 69 -1.71 -19.25 -8.66
N GLU A 70 -1.05 -18.80 -7.62
CA GLU A 70 -1.45 -18.92 -6.21
C GLU A 70 -1.48 -17.55 -5.53
N ASN A 71 -2.23 -17.44 -4.43
CA ASN A 71 -2.24 -16.24 -3.62
C ASN A 71 -1.00 -16.20 -2.71
N LEU A 72 0.00 -15.45 -3.13
CA LEU A 72 1.25 -15.24 -2.38
C LEU A 72 1.07 -14.36 -1.14
N ASN A 73 -0.11 -13.80 -0.91
CA ASN A 73 -0.38 -12.68 0.00
C ASN A 73 0.18 -11.33 -0.49
N LYS A 74 -0.18 -10.25 0.22
CA LYS A 74 0.13 -8.87 -0.19
C LYS A 74 1.63 -8.60 -0.21
N CYS A 75 2.31 -8.83 0.90
CA CYS A 75 3.71 -8.43 1.04
C CYS A 75 4.68 -9.20 0.13
N PRO A 76 4.59 -10.52 -0.04
CA PRO A 76 5.42 -11.23 -1.01
C PRO A 76 5.20 -10.79 -2.45
N MET A 77 3.96 -10.48 -2.86
CA MET A 77 3.72 -9.94 -4.20
C MET A 77 4.22 -8.50 -4.31
N MET A 78 4.00 -7.66 -3.31
CA MET A 78 4.54 -6.30 -3.24
C MET A 78 6.07 -6.30 -3.40
N ARG A 79 6.77 -7.22 -2.73
CA ARG A 79 8.21 -7.37 -2.86
C ARG A 79 8.63 -7.65 -4.31
N ARG A 80 7.93 -8.56 -5.00
CA ARG A 80 8.17 -8.81 -6.43
C ARG A 80 7.89 -7.58 -7.30
N MET A 81 6.86 -6.80 -6.96
CA MET A 81 6.50 -5.59 -7.71
C MET A 81 7.54 -4.48 -7.53
N PHE A 82 8.24 -4.46 -6.40
CA PHE A 82 9.28 -3.47 -6.12
C PHE A 82 10.66 -3.81 -6.67
N GLU A 83 10.86 -5.02 -7.16
CA GLU A 83 12.09 -5.38 -7.85
C GLU A 83 12.31 -4.48 -9.09
N GLY A 84 13.48 -3.83 -9.16
CA GLY A 84 13.85 -3.00 -10.29
C GLY A 84 13.09 -1.67 -10.42
N ILE A 85 12.53 -1.16 -9.32
CA ILE A 85 11.97 0.20 -9.29
C ILE A 85 13.09 1.22 -9.55
N ASP A 86 12.91 2.04 -10.58
CA ASP A 86 13.86 3.05 -11.04
C ASP A 86 13.29 4.48 -11.02
N GLY A 87 11.99 4.65 -10.76
CA GLY A 87 11.35 5.96 -10.60
C GLY A 87 11.76 6.69 -9.32
N GLU A 88 11.52 8.00 -9.27
CA GLU A 88 11.71 8.83 -8.08
C GLU A 88 10.75 8.44 -6.95
N PHE A 89 9.52 8.07 -7.33
CA PHE A 89 8.44 7.72 -6.42
C PHE A 89 7.77 6.40 -6.79
N VAL A 90 7.15 5.77 -5.78
CA VAL A 90 6.18 4.69 -5.93
C VAL A 90 4.81 5.20 -5.51
N TRP A 91 3.78 4.88 -6.32
CA TRP A 91 2.39 5.07 -5.97
C TRP A 91 1.69 3.72 -5.93
N TRP A 92 1.27 3.32 -4.75
CA TRP A 92 0.62 2.04 -4.49
C TRP A 92 -0.89 2.15 -4.54
N PHE A 93 -1.53 1.11 -5.08
CA PHE A 93 -2.97 0.89 -5.06
C PHE A 93 -3.31 -0.55 -4.74
N ASP A 94 -4.24 -0.75 -3.82
CA ASP A 94 -5.06 -1.95 -3.80
C ASP A 94 -6.16 -1.82 -4.88
N ASP A 95 -6.66 -2.92 -5.43
CA ASP A 95 -7.59 -2.91 -6.57
C ASP A 95 -9.01 -2.40 -6.24
N ASP A 96 -9.32 -2.16 -4.98
CA ASP A 96 -10.53 -1.48 -4.51
C ASP A 96 -10.37 0.03 -4.30
N SER A 97 -9.22 0.57 -4.68
CA SER A 97 -8.91 2.00 -4.66
C SER A 97 -8.79 2.53 -6.08
N TYR A 98 -9.26 3.75 -6.34
CA TYR A 98 -9.24 4.33 -7.68
C TYR A 98 -9.17 5.87 -7.63
N LEU A 99 -8.84 6.49 -8.75
CA LEU A 99 -8.77 7.94 -8.87
C LEU A 99 -10.12 8.54 -9.26
N THR A 100 -10.44 9.69 -8.66
CA THR A 100 -11.66 10.47 -8.92
C THR A 100 -11.35 11.87 -9.41
N GLY A 101 -10.12 12.35 -9.23
CA GLY A 101 -9.70 13.70 -9.56
C GLY A 101 -8.72 13.75 -10.74
N ALA A 102 -8.95 14.66 -11.66
CA ALA A 102 -7.95 15.01 -12.67
C ALA A 102 -6.67 15.52 -11.98
N GLU A 103 -5.52 15.23 -12.61
CA GLU A 103 -4.21 15.71 -12.13
C GLU A 103 -3.75 15.17 -10.75
N ALA A 104 -4.42 14.16 -10.21
CA ALA A 104 -4.05 13.58 -8.91
C ALA A 104 -2.57 13.18 -8.82
N LEU A 105 -1.96 12.72 -9.92
CA LEU A 105 -0.54 12.40 -9.99
C LEU A 105 0.34 13.66 -9.99
N ALA A 106 -0.03 14.68 -10.77
CA ALA A 106 0.73 15.92 -10.86
C ALA A 106 0.75 16.65 -9.51
N GLU A 107 -0.38 16.66 -8.81
CA GLU A 107 -0.49 17.27 -7.49
C GLU A 107 0.35 16.53 -6.44
N ARG A 108 0.34 15.19 -6.43
CA ARG A 108 1.21 14.41 -5.54
C ARG A 108 2.69 14.65 -5.82
N LEU A 109 3.08 14.71 -7.07
CA LEU A 109 4.45 15.04 -7.46
C LEU A 109 4.84 16.45 -6.98
N ARG A 110 3.94 17.43 -7.14
CA ARG A 110 4.17 18.79 -6.66
C ARG A 110 4.38 18.83 -5.13
N ILE A 111 3.49 18.20 -4.38
CA ILE A 111 3.58 18.12 -2.91
C ILE A 111 4.87 17.42 -2.51
N ALA A 112 5.15 16.24 -3.04
CA ALA A 112 6.30 15.44 -2.63
C ALA A 112 7.65 16.11 -2.97
N ARG A 113 7.74 16.79 -4.10
CA ARG A 113 8.94 17.53 -4.49
C ARG A 113 9.15 18.82 -3.70
N SER A 114 8.07 19.43 -3.21
CA SER A 114 8.14 20.61 -2.33
C SER A 114 8.36 20.26 -0.85
N SER A 115 8.25 19.00 -0.48
CA SER A 115 8.42 18.51 0.89
C SER A 115 9.81 17.86 1.04
N PRO A 116 10.78 18.56 1.64
CA PRO A 116 12.12 17.99 1.82
C PRO A 116 12.11 16.87 2.89
N PRO A 117 13.19 16.09 2.98
CA PRO A 117 13.37 15.20 4.12
C PRO A 117 13.19 15.95 5.46
N PRO A 118 12.61 15.32 6.49
CA PRO A 118 12.41 13.88 6.61
C PRO A 118 11.12 13.31 5.99
N HIS A 119 10.32 14.11 5.29
CA HIS A 119 9.08 13.64 4.66
C HIS A 119 9.36 12.72 3.45
N VAL A 120 8.94 11.48 3.54
CA VAL A 120 9.17 10.48 2.48
C VAL A 120 7.90 9.79 1.97
N MET A 121 6.79 9.88 2.69
CA MET A 121 5.53 9.20 2.35
C MET A 121 4.33 10.14 2.50
N TRP A 122 3.35 10.02 1.60
CA TRP A 122 2.15 10.85 1.54
C TRP A 122 0.92 9.97 1.30
N GLY A 123 -0.15 10.26 2.01
CA GLY A 123 -1.42 9.55 1.85
C GLY A 123 -2.42 9.97 2.90
N HIS A 124 -3.52 9.25 2.98
CA HIS A 124 -4.52 9.48 4.00
C HIS A 124 -4.13 8.77 5.30
N VAL A 125 -4.00 9.53 6.37
CA VAL A 125 -3.50 9.03 7.65
C VAL A 125 -4.64 8.57 8.56
N PHE A 126 -4.45 7.40 9.14
CA PHE A 126 -5.27 6.83 10.19
C PHE A 126 -4.46 6.62 11.47
N TYR A 127 -5.13 6.28 12.56
CA TYR A 127 -4.47 5.82 13.76
C TYR A 127 -5.24 4.67 14.41
N PHE A 128 -4.52 3.84 15.14
CA PHE A 128 -5.13 2.85 16.02
C PHE A 128 -5.33 3.44 17.41
N GLY A 129 -6.57 3.48 17.85
CA GLY A 129 -6.95 4.01 19.15
C GLY A 129 -6.88 2.99 20.29
N SER A 130 -6.88 1.69 19.97
CA SER A 130 -6.87 0.64 20.98
C SER A 130 -6.28 -0.68 20.46
N GLU A 131 -5.89 -1.55 21.40
CA GLU A 131 -5.42 -2.91 21.11
C GLU A 131 -6.46 -3.75 20.34
N ASN A 132 -7.75 -3.46 20.50
CA ASN A 132 -8.83 -4.15 19.83
C ASN A 132 -8.92 -3.83 18.34
N ASP A 133 -8.32 -2.74 17.87
CA ASP A 133 -8.25 -2.38 16.46
C ASP A 133 -7.31 -3.33 15.69
N PHE A 134 -6.38 -3.98 16.39
CA PHE A 134 -5.54 -5.09 15.89
C PHE A 134 -6.16 -6.45 16.12
N ASN A 135 -7.35 -6.66 15.69
CA ASN A 135 -8.15 -7.88 15.90
C ASN A 135 -7.58 -9.15 15.23
N TYR A 136 -6.25 -9.28 15.14
CA TYR A 136 -5.59 -10.35 14.38
C TYR A 136 -4.59 -11.17 15.19
N GLY A 137 -4.57 -11.03 16.52
CA GLY A 137 -3.62 -11.79 17.35
C GLY A 137 -2.13 -11.53 17.04
N THR A 138 -1.83 -10.41 16.39
CA THR A 138 -0.46 -10.06 16.03
C THR A 138 0.19 -9.29 17.18
N ASP A 139 1.24 -9.82 17.74
CA ASP A 139 2.15 -9.08 18.63
C ASP A 139 2.93 -8.04 17.80
N VAL A 140 2.29 -6.88 17.56
CA VAL A 140 2.86 -5.82 16.73
C VAL A 140 4.17 -5.30 17.30
N ALA A 141 4.20 -5.01 18.60
CA ALA A 141 5.41 -4.51 19.26
C ALA A 141 6.55 -5.53 19.24
N GLY A 142 6.23 -6.78 19.48
CA GLY A 142 7.21 -7.87 19.39
C GLY A 142 7.71 -8.09 17.96
N TYR A 143 6.83 -7.96 16.95
CA TYR A 143 7.26 -7.99 15.56
C TYR A 143 8.24 -6.84 15.25
N VAL A 144 7.88 -5.60 15.62
CA VAL A 144 8.73 -4.42 15.41
C VAL A 144 10.13 -4.60 16.00
N ARG A 145 10.21 -5.09 17.24
CA ARG A 145 11.52 -5.30 17.91
C ARG A 145 12.39 -6.35 17.23
N ARG A 146 11.80 -7.27 16.47
CA ARG A 146 12.52 -8.33 15.73
C ARG A 146 12.78 -7.97 14.26
N ALA A 147 12.14 -6.91 13.77
CA ALA A 147 12.23 -6.52 12.35
C ALA A 147 13.64 -6.03 11.99
N PRO A 148 14.14 -6.31 10.77
CA PRO A 148 15.48 -5.90 10.34
C PRO A 148 15.67 -4.39 10.28
N TRP A 149 14.58 -3.64 10.12
CA TRP A 149 14.57 -2.19 10.09
C TRP A 149 14.43 -1.53 11.48
N PHE A 150 14.34 -2.30 12.57
CA PHE A 150 14.30 -1.76 13.93
C PHE A 150 15.59 -1.02 14.28
N ARG A 151 15.48 0.16 14.89
CA ARG A 151 16.61 1.03 15.28
C ARG A 151 16.58 1.41 16.77
N GLY A 152 15.96 0.59 17.59
CA GLY A 152 15.94 0.78 19.04
C GLY A 152 14.93 1.81 19.54
N LYS A 153 14.13 2.43 18.68
CA LYS A 153 13.04 3.29 19.14
C LYS A 153 11.87 2.41 19.57
N GLU A 154 11.50 2.50 20.83
CA GLU A 154 10.36 1.71 21.32
C GLU A 154 9.11 1.98 20.48
N PRO A 155 8.40 0.92 20.06
CA PRO A 155 7.12 1.10 19.39
C PRO A 155 6.11 1.75 20.34
N PRO A 156 5.14 2.50 19.82
CA PRO A 156 4.08 3.07 20.64
C PRO A 156 3.40 2.00 21.47
N SER A 157 3.12 2.31 22.73
CA SER A 157 2.32 1.44 23.59
C SER A 157 0.83 1.65 23.30
N TRP A 158 0.06 0.58 23.47
CA TRP A 158 -1.39 0.70 23.44
C TRP A 158 -1.88 1.54 24.61
N THR A 159 -2.79 2.47 24.32
CA THR A 159 -3.48 3.21 25.36
C THR A 159 -4.77 2.44 25.71
N PRO A 160 -4.87 1.83 26.90
CA PRO A 160 -6.09 1.14 27.28
C PRO A 160 -7.28 2.11 27.30
N GLY A 161 -8.37 1.76 26.62
CA GLY A 161 -9.64 2.47 26.70
C GLY A 161 -9.97 3.46 25.59
N GLY A 162 -9.12 3.57 24.56
CA GLY A 162 -9.49 4.29 23.33
C GLY A 162 -10.54 3.50 22.56
N LYS A 163 -11.77 3.96 22.50
CA LYS A 163 -12.72 3.46 21.48
C LYS A 163 -12.20 3.93 20.13
N GLY A 164 -12.10 3.01 19.16
CA GLY A 164 -11.58 3.27 17.83
C GLY A 164 -12.40 4.32 17.06
N GLU A 165 -12.22 5.56 17.40
CA GLU A 165 -12.63 6.69 16.59
C GLU A 165 -11.44 7.03 15.70
N PHE A 166 -11.62 6.88 14.40
CA PHE A 166 -10.67 7.35 13.41
C PHE A 166 -10.59 8.87 13.52
N ASN A 167 -9.52 9.38 14.08
CA ASN A 167 -9.27 10.79 14.15
C ASN A 167 -8.27 11.20 13.07
N PHE A 168 -8.70 12.06 12.19
CA PHE A 168 -7.96 12.47 10.99
C PHE A 168 -6.98 13.61 11.23
N GLU A 169 -6.80 14.05 12.46
CA GLU A 169 -5.82 15.09 12.79
C GLU A 169 -4.43 14.48 12.97
N GLY A 170 -3.84 14.04 11.82
CA GLY A 170 -2.58 13.32 11.74
C GLY A 170 -1.35 14.11 12.15
N LYS A 171 -1.23 14.41 13.43
CA LYS A 171 0.04 14.83 14.01
C LYS A 171 0.54 13.70 14.88
N GLY A 172 1.69 13.13 14.51
CA GLY A 172 2.42 12.18 15.34
C GLY A 172 2.64 12.79 16.72
N THR A 173 1.68 12.56 17.58
CA THR A 173 1.77 12.98 18.97
C THR A 173 2.46 11.87 19.71
N GLY A 174 3.36 12.18 20.60
CA GLY A 174 4.01 11.20 21.48
C GLY A 174 3.07 10.58 22.53
N ASP A 175 1.81 10.40 22.18
CA ASP A 175 0.75 9.91 23.08
C ASP A 175 0.59 8.37 23.08
N GLY A 176 1.51 7.66 22.44
CA GLY A 176 1.50 6.20 22.41
C GLY A 176 0.58 5.58 21.35
N ARG A 177 -0.02 6.39 20.46
CA ARG A 177 -0.88 5.89 19.37
C ARG A 177 -0.07 5.53 18.16
N TRP A 178 -0.58 4.53 17.42
CA TRP A 178 -0.04 4.16 16.14
C TRP A 178 -0.72 4.95 15.03
N PHE A 179 0.05 5.79 14.35
CA PHE A 179 -0.38 6.48 13.14
C PHE A 179 0.17 5.76 11.91
N PHE A 180 -0.60 5.71 10.85
CA PHE A 180 -0.19 5.08 9.61
C PHE A 180 -0.94 5.64 8.41
N VAL A 181 -0.31 5.60 7.26
CA VAL A 181 -0.96 5.89 5.98
C VAL A 181 -1.69 4.64 5.50
N THR A 182 -2.95 4.78 5.08
CA THR A 182 -3.78 3.64 4.66
C THR A 182 -3.09 2.75 3.62
N GLY A 183 -3.20 1.44 3.81
CA GLY A 183 -2.63 0.44 2.91
C GLY A 183 -3.24 0.37 1.52
N GLY A 184 -4.43 0.97 1.33
CA GLY A 184 -5.14 0.92 0.06
C GLY A 184 -4.58 1.86 -1.02
N CYS A 185 -4.00 2.98 -0.62
CA CYS A 185 -3.40 3.95 -1.56
C CYS A 185 -2.40 4.87 -0.85
N TRP A 186 -1.14 4.82 -1.26
CA TRP A 186 -0.09 5.67 -0.70
C TRP A 186 0.99 6.00 -1.73
N PHE A 187 1.66 7.13 -1.53
CA PHE A 187 2.72 7.67 -2.38
C PHE A 187 4.00 7.80 -1.55
N ILE A 188 5.13 7.30 -2.05
CA ILE A 188 6.39 7.25 -1.28
C ILE A 188 7.60 7.47 -2.16
N ARG A 189 8.67 8.01 -1.61
CA ARG A 189 9.98 8.06 -2.27
C ARG A 189 10.54 6.65 -2.45
N SER A 190 10.95 6.33 -3.68
CA SER A 190 11.52 5.00 -3.98
C SER A 190 12.79 4.71 -3.18
N GLU A 191 13.53 5.74 -2.80
CA GLU A 191 14.72 5.60 -1.94
C GLU A 191 14.39 5.00 -0.57
N ALA A 192 13.23 5.34 0.02
CA ALA A 192 12.79 4.78 1.29
C ALA A 192 12.49 3.27 1.16
N ILE A 193 11.80 2.87 0.08
CA ILE A 193 11.56 1.45 -0.22
C ILE A 193 12.88 0.68 -0.32
N ARG A 194 13.85 1.22 -1.07
CA ARG A 194 15.16 0.57 -1.25
C ARG A 194 15.97 0.51 0.03
N ALA A 195 16.01 1.59 0.79
CA ALA A 195 16.79 1.67 2.02
C ALA A 195 16.25 0.75 3.13
N LEU A 196 14.94 0.51 3.15
CA LEU A 196 14.29 -0.44 4.07
C LEU A 196 14.34 -1.89 3.57
N ASP A 197 14.69 -2.13 2.31
CA ASP A 197 14.45 -3.43 1.63
C ASP A 197 13.00 -3.88 1.78
N TRP A 198 12.07 -2.91 1.60
CA TRP A 198 10.64 -3.10 1.87
C TRP A 198 9.94 -3.85 0.72
N PRO A 199 8.93 -4.70 1.04
CA PRO A 199 8.54 -5.16 2.38
C PRO A 199 9.53 -6.17 2.94
N ASP A 200 9.64 -6.15 4.27
CA ASP A 200 10.42 -7.13 5.02
C ASP A 200 10.06 -8.57 4.58
N PRO A 201 11.07 -9.43 4.28
CA PRO A 201 10.82 -10.82 3.87
C PRO A 201 10.01 -11.65 4.89
N GLY A 202 10.07 -11.30 6.16
CA GLY A 202 9.28 -11.94 7.22
C GLY A 202 7.81 -11.50 7.26
N LEU A 203 7.46 -10.42 6.56
CA LEU A 203 6.12 -9.90 6.53
C LEU A 203 5.33 -10.58 5.40
N ILE A 204 4.37 -11.41 5.76
CA ILE A 204 3.62 -12.20 4.78
C ILE A 204 2.22 -11.64 4.58
N LYS A 205 1.49 -11.34 5.67
CA LYS A 205 0.04 -11.12 5.63
C LYS A 205 -0.34 -9.65 5.75
N ARG A 206 -0.76 -9.19 6.88
CA ARG A 206 -1.47 -7.93 7.11
C ARG A 206 -0.60 -6.89 7.80
N ASN A 207 -1.15 -5.68 7.93
CA ASN A 207 -0.54 -4.53 8.60
C ASN A 207 0.72 -4.02 7.90
N ASP A 208 0.83 -4.24 6.59
CA ASP A 208 1.93 -3.70 5.79
C ASP A 208 2.04 -2.17 5.91
N ASP A 209 0.92 -1.47 5.95
CA ASP A 209 0.81 -0.03 6.13
C ASP A 209 1.32 0.44 7.50
N VAL A 210 0.87 -0.22 8.56
CA VAL A 210 1.31 0.06 9.93
C VAL A 210 2.81 -0.17 10.09
N PHE A 211 3.28 -1.32 9.61
CA PHE A 211 4.70 -1.66 9.72
C PHE A 211 5.58 -0.79 8.83
N LEU A 212 5.11 -0.39 7.63
CA LEU A 212 5.84 0.56 6.79
C LEU A 212 6.01 1.90 7.50
N CYS A 213 4.93 2.44 8.04
CA CYS A 213 4.99 3.72 8.76
C CYS A 213 5.88 3.63 10.01
N GLU A 214 5.84 2.51 10.73
CA GLU A 214 6.75 2.30 11.87
C GLU A 214 8.21 2.15 11.40
N ALA A 215 8.46 1.44 10.29
CA ALA A 215 9.80 1.34 9.73
C ALA A 215 10.36 2.72 9.33
N LEU A 216 9.53 3.59 8.75
CA LEU A 216 9.91 4.97 8.47
C LEU A 216 10.25 5.74 9.75
N ARG A 217 9.40 5.64 10.77
CA ARG A 217 9.65 6.26 12.08
C ARG A 217 10.96 5.79 12.72
N GLN A 218 11.30 4.52 12.60
CA GLN A 218 12.56 3.96 13.09
C GLN A 218 13.77 4.62 12.42
N GLN A 219 13.68 4.95 11.15
CA GLN A 219 14.74 5.65 10.41
C GLN A 219 14.77 7.17 10.67
N GLY A 220 13.80 7.73 11.39
CA GLY A 220 13.64 9.18 11.56
C GLY A 220 13.00 9.86 10.37
N TRP A 221 12.34 9.10 9.51
CA TRP A 221 11.53 9.60 8.41
C TRP A 221 10.08 9.81 8.83
N GLU A 222 9.42 10.67 8.09
CA GLU A 222 8.05 11.09 8.37
C GLU A 222 7.13 10.81 7.19
N PHE A 223 5.87 10.56 7.49
CA PHE A 223 4.79 10.56 6.52
C PHE A 223 3.90 11.79 6.73
N HIS A 224 3.22 12.21 5.68
CA HIS A 224 2.42 13.42 5.67
C HIS A 224 0.99 13.12 5.22
N ASP A 225 0.01 13.62 5.96
CA ASP A 225 -1.39 13.52 5.58
C ASP A 225 -1.71 14.53 4.48
N ILE A 226 -2.12 14.02 3.33
CA ILE A 226 -2.63 14.82 2.21
C ILE A 226 -4.11 14.52 1.95
N GLY A 227 -4.76 13.82 2.87
CA GLY A 227 -6.11 13.32 2.69
C GLY A 227 -6.22 12.38 1.49
N LEU A 228 -7.39 12.34 0.89
CA LEU A 228 -7.64 11.49 -0.28
C LEU A 228 -6.99 12.02 -1.57
N CYS A 229 -6.81 13.33 -1.70
CA CYS A 229 -6.12 13.99 -2.82
C CYS A 229 -6.53 13.42 -4.20
N GLY A 230 -7.84 13.36 -4.48
CA GLY A 230 -8.38 12.84 -5.74
C GLY A 230 -8.37 11.31 -5.88
N ALA A 231 -8.28 10.58 -4.78
CA ALA A 231 -8.45 9.13 -4.75
C ALA A 231 -9.66 8.73 -3.89
N ALA A 232 -10.29 7.61 -4.23
CA ALA A 232 -11.22 6.88 -3.39
C ALA A 232 -10.52 5.59 -2.94
N ILE A 233 -10.62 5.25 -1.67
CA ILE A 233 -9.81 4.20 -1.05
C ILE A 233 -10.71 3.16 -0.40
N ASN A 234 -10.44 1.88 -0.66
CA ASN A 234 -11.13 0.73 -0.06
C ASN A 234 -12.65 0.84 -0.16
N THR A 235 -13.16 1.20 -1.35
CA THR A 235 -14.56 1.53 -1.55
C THR A 235 -15.50 0.33 -1.58
N GLU A 236 -14.96 -0.87 -1.79
CA GLU A 236 -15.77 -2.07 -1.92
C GLU A 236 -15.39 -3.09 -0.82
N PRO A 237 -16.35 -3.51 -0.03
CA PRO A 237 -16.13 -4.65 0.82
C PRO A 237 -15.96 -5.89 -0.08
N ARG A 238 -14.82 -6.52 -0.05
CA ARG A 238 -14.59 -7.84 -0.66
C ARG A 238 -15.32 -8.91 0.15
N ARG A 239 -16.61 -8.66 0.40
CA ARG A 239 -17.46 -9.54 1.16
C ARG A 239 -18.27 -10.33 0.19
N GLY A 240 -18.05 -11.56 0.22
CA GLY A 240 -19.16 -12.32 -0.15
C GLY A 240 -19.02 -13.25 -1.16
N GLU A 241 -18.21 -13.98 -1.27
CA GLU A 241 -18.41 -15.33 -1.82
C GLU A 241 -17.49 -16.23 -1.01
N GLY A 242 -17.99 -17.36 -0.53
CA GLY A 242 -17.38 -18.23 0.48
C GLY A 242 -15.89 -18.58 0.35
N GLU A 243 -15.27 -18.22 -0.77
CA GLU A 243 -13.84 -18.31 -0.98
C GLU A 243 -13.04 -17.32 -0.12
N ASP A 244 -13.53 -16.10 0.09
CA ASP A 244 -12.81 -15.12 0.88
C ASP A 244 -12.77 -15.48 2.35
N LYS A 245 -13.86 -16.00 2.88
CA LYS A 245 -13.94 -16.46 4.27
C LYS A 245 -13.02 -17.66 4.50
N ALA A 246 -13.05 -18.64 3.61
CA ALA A 246 -12.18 -19.83 3.69
C ALA A 246 -10.71 -19.48 3.47
N THR A 247 -10.40 -18.52 2.58
CA THR A 247 -9.05 -18.02 2.36
C THR A 247 -8.56 -17.23 3.57
N MET A 248 -9.40 -16.39 4.16
CA MET A 248 -9.07 -15.68 5.40
C MET A 248 -8.88 -16.65 6.58
N GLU A 249 -9.73 -17.64 6.74
CA GLU A 249 -9.61 -18.67 7.79
C GLU A 249 -8.35 -19.51 7.62
N ARG A 250 -8.00 -19.92 6.39
CA ARG A 250 -6.71 -20.59 6.10
C ARG A 250 -5.51 -19.70 6.40
N GLN A 251 -5.59 -18.43 6.08
CA GLN A 251 -4.53 -17.47 6.38
C GLN A 251 -4.36 -17.21 7.88
N MET A 252 -5.45 -17.36 8.66
CA MET A 252 -5.42 -17.23 10.12
C MET A 252 -4.95 -18.51 10.81
N SER A 253 -5.09 -19.68 10.18
CA SER A 253 -4.73 -20.98 10.75
C SER A 253 -3.27 -21.41 10.55
N VAL A 254 -2.53 -20.73 9.69
CA VAL A 254 -1.08 -20.98 9.52
C VAL A 254 -0.32 -20.09 10.49
N ARG A 255 -0.01 -20.63 11.65
CA ARG A 255 0.91 -20.07 12.65
C ARG A 255 2.35 -20.33 12.29
#